data_ed03c76c81520272c8dcd788a2837abf
#
_entry.id   ed03c76c81520272c8dcd788a2837abf
#
_cell.length_a   1.000
_cell.length_b   1.000
_cell.length_c   1.000
_cell.angle_alpha   90.00
_cell.angle_beta   90.00
_cell.angle_gamma   90.00
#
_symmetry.space_group_name_H-M   'P 1'
#
loop_
_entity.id
_entity.type
_entity.pdbx_description
1 polymer ?
#
loop_
_entity_poly.entity_id
_entity_poly.type
_entity_poly.pdbx_seq_one_letter_code
_entity_poly.pdbx_strand_id
1 'polypeptide(L)'
;MTFDQLFNSSEKRLARLLLLMANYGKEGTPPIAPVTVSQETLAAMIGTTRSRVSHFMNKFRKSGFIKYRGKIEVHQSLLNSLLHDKPQIREDEPA
;
A
#
# COMPACT_ATOMS: atom_id res chain seq x y z
N MET A 1 -10.61 9.71 17.26
CA MET A 1 -10.24 9.38 16.95
C MET A 1 -9.78 8.79 16.46
N THR A 2 -9.45 8.86 16.32
CA THR A 2 -8.86 8.50 15.91
C THR A 2 -8.51 7.51 15.72
N PHE A 3 -8.24 7.15 15.48
CA PHE A 3 -7.82 6.33 15.33
C PHE A 3 -7.09 5.88 14.86
N ASP A 4 -6.83 5.98 14.54
CA ASP A 4 -5.68 5.16 14.57
C ASP A 4 -5.50 4.24 13.42
N GLN A 5 -6.11 4.50 12.33
CA GLN A 5 -5.87 3.79 11.11
C GLN A 5 -4.52 4.19 10.56
N LEU A 6 -3.70 3.21 10.17
CA LEU A 6 -2.44 3.46 9.51
C LEU A 6 -2.65 4.14 8.18
N PHE A 7 -3.70 3.75 7.48
CA PHE A 7 -3.98 4.22 6.14
C PHE A 7 -5.38 4.78 6.03
N ASN A 8 -5.54 5.90 5.34
CA ASN A 8 -6.88 6.34 4.96
C ASN A 8 -7.32 5.50 3.75
N SER A 9 -8.54 5.72 3.26
CA SER A 9 -9.10 4.85 2.23
C SER A 9 -8.33 4.91 0.91
N SER A 10 -7.82 6.08 0.54
CA SER A 10 -7.01 6.20 -0.68
C SER A 10 -5.69 5.49 -0.53
N GLU A 11 -5.08 5.60 0.65
CA GLU A 11 -3.83 4.90 0.91
C GLU A 11 -4.02 3.39 0.86
N LYS A 12 -5.15 2.90 1.39
CA LYS A 12 -5.43 1.47 1.34
C LYS A 12 -5.57 0.98 -0.09
N ARG A 13 -6.24 1.78 -0.93
CA ARG A 13 -6.37 1.41 -2.33
C ARG A 13 -5.02 1.37 -3.02
N LEU A 14 -4.17 2.35 -2.73
CA LEU A 14 -2.83 2.35 -3.30
C LEU A 14 -2.03 1.16 -2.82
N ALA A 15 -2.08 0.87 -1.52
CA ALA A 15 -1.34 -0.26 -0.96
C ALA A 15 -1.80 -1.58 -1.60
N ARG A 16 -3.11 -1.77 -1.74
CA ARG A 16 -3.64 -2.97 -2.37
C ARG A 16 -3.19 -3.09 -3.81
N LEU A 17 -3.23 -1.97 -4.54
CA LEU A 17 -2.83 -1.98 -5.94
C LEU A 17 -1.37 -2.35 -6.08
N LEU A 18 -0.50 -1.78 -5.25
CA LEU A 18 0.92 -2.12 -5.29
C LEU A 18 1.14 -3.60 -5.00
N LEU A 19 0.42 -4.13 -4.01
CA LEU A 19 0.55 -5.54 -3.67
C LEU A 19 0.05 -6.44 -4.79
N LEU A 20 -1.05 -6.05 -5.43
CA LEU A 20 -1.58 -6.82 -6.56
C LEU A 20 -0.61 -6.82 -7.72
N MET A 21 -0.03 -5.66 -8.02
CA MET A 21 0.94 -5.57 -9.11
C MET A 21 2.21 -6.34 -8.80
N ALA A 22 2.56 -6.44 -7.52
CA ALA A 22 3.72 -7.20 -7.09
C ALA A 22 3.41 -8.68 -6.91
N ASN A 23 2.17 -9.09 -7.11
CA ASN A 23 1.72 -10.47 -6.98
C ASN A 23 1.90 -11.06 -5.59
N TYR A 24 1.79 -10.23 -4.56
CA TYR A 24 1.91 -10.76 -3.20
C TYR A 24 0.74 -11.70 -2.90
N GLY A 25 1.05 -12.75 -2.14
CA GLY A 25 0.09 -13.78 -1.82
C GLY A 25 0.13 -14.94 -2.78
N LYS A 26 0.90 -14.80 -3.87
CA LYS A 26 1.06 -15.85 -4.85
C LYS A 26 2.31 -16.66 -4.52
N GLU A 27 2.19 -17.95 -4.59
CA GLU A 27 3.31 -18.83 -4.29
C GLU A 27 4.50 -18.51 -5.19
N GLY A 28 5.68 -18.44 -4.61
CA GLY A 28 6.89 -18.13 -5.36
C GLY A 28 7.19 -16.65 -5.47
N THR A 29 6.32 -15.78 -4.95
CA THR A 29 6.56 -14.35 -4.98
C THR A 29 7.69 -14.00 -4.00
N PRO A 30 8.72 -13.25 -4.45
CA PRO A 30 9.80 -12.87 -3.54
C PRO A 30 9.30 -11.89 -2.48
N PRO A 31 10.01 -11.81 -1.35
CA PRO A 31 9.60 -10.88 -0.29
C PRO A 31 9.71 -9.41 -0.70
N ILE A 32 10.46 -9.12 -1.74
CA ILE A 32 10.53 -7.80 -2.34
C ILE A 32 10.23 -7.99 -3.82
N ALA A 33 9.12 -7.45 -4.27
CA ALA A 33 8.69 -7.63 -5.65
C ALA A 33 8.65 -6.28 -6.37
N PRO A 34 9.15 -6.21 -7.60
CA PRO A 34 9.20 -4.95 -8.34
C PRO A 34 7.88 -4.62 -9.02
N VAL A 35 7.61 -3.32 -9.12
CA VAL A 35 6.46 -2.79 -9.84
C VAL A 35 6.97 -1.70 -10.77
N THR A 36 6.65 -1.80 -12.04
CA THR A 36 7.15 -0.87 -13.05
C THR A 36 6.02 -0.03 -13.62
N VAL A 37 5.40 0.74 -12.77
CA VAL A 37 4.27 1.60 -13.13
C VAL A 37 4.53 2.99 -12.59
N SER A 38 4.23 4.02 -13.39
CA SER A 38 4.45 5.38 -12.95
C SER A 38 3.42 5.81 -11.91
N GLN A 39 3.78 6.85 -11.15
CA GLN A 39 2.85 7.39 -10.17
C GLN A 39 1.60 7.97 -10.82
N GLU A 40 1.75 8.51 -12.03
CA GLU A 40 0.60 9.03 -12.76
C GLU A 40 -0.40 7.92 -13.09
N THR A 41 0.12 6.77 -13.52
CA THR A 41 -0.72 5.63 -13.81
C THR A 41 -1.41 5.12 -12.54
N LEU A 42 -0.66 5.06 -11.44
CA LEU A 42 -1.24 4.65 -10.16
C LEU A 42 -2.36 5.59 -9.75
N ALA A 43 -2.14 6.90 -9.92
CA ALA A 43 -3.16 7.88 -9.57
C ALA A 43 -4.44 7.68 -10.37
N ALA A 44 -4.30 7.42 -11.67
CA ALA A 44 -5.46 7.17 -12.52
C ALA A 44 -6.19 5.90 -12.09
N MET A 45 -5.45 4.87 -11.72
CA MET A 45 -6.06 3.59 -11.37
C MET A 45 -6.86 3.65 -10.07
N ILE A 46 -6.42 4.46 -9.12
CA ILE A 46 -7.13 4.54 -7.84
C ILE A 46 -8.02 5.77 -7.75
N GLY A 47 -8.06 6.58 -8.80
CA GLY A 47 -8.99 7.72 -8.84
C GLY A 47 -8.55 8.89 -7.97
N THR A 48 -7.26 9.20 -7.94
CA THR A 48 -6.75 10.33 -7.19
C THR A 48 -5.74 11.10 -8.03
N THR A 49 -5.05 12.06 -7.42
CA THR A 49 -4.07 12.88 -8.12
C THR A 49 -2.67 12.32 -7.95
N ARG A 50 -1.78 12.69 -8.86
CA ARG A 50 -0.38 12.30 -8.75
C ARG A 50 0.24 12.84 -7.47
N SER A 51 -0.13 14.06 -7.08
CA SER A 51 0.39 14.64 -5.84
C SER A 51 0.07 13.80 -4.63
N ARG A 52 -1.16 13.29 -4.56
CA ARG A 52 -1.54 12.46 -3.43
C ARG A 52 -0.82 11.12 -3.46
N VAL A 53 -0.68 10.53 -4.65
CA VAL A 53 0.09 9.28 -4.77
C VAL A 53 1.53 9.53 -4.32
N SER A 54 2.14 10.63 -4.76
CA SER A 54 3.50 10.94 -4.36
C SER A 54 3.63 11.07 -2.85
N HIS A 55 2.67 11.71 -2.22
CA HIS A 55 2.64 11.84 -0.77
C HIS A 55 2.56 10.48 -0.07
N PHE A 56 1.65 9.62 -0.55
CA PHE A 56 1.50 8.28 0.01
C PHE A 56 2.75 7.44 -0.21
N MET A 57 3.35 7.55 -1.39
CA MET A 57 4.56 6.80 -1.70
C MET A 57 5.72 7.21 -0.80
N ASN A 58 5.84 8.51 -0.53
CA ASN A 58 6.86 8.97 0.40
C ASN A 58 6.63 8.42 1.80
N LYS A 59 5.39 8.38 2.24
CA LYS A 59 5.04 7.82 3.53
C LYS A 59 5.40 6.33 3.58
N PHE A 60 5.06 5.60 2.53
CA PHE A 60 5.38 4.17 2.47
C PHE A 60 6.88 3.94 2.46
N ARG A 61 7.62 4.79 1.75
CA ARG A 61 9.08 4.68 1.69
C ARG A 61 9.70 4.91 3.06
N LYS A 62 9.23 5.90 3.78
CA LYS A 62 9.74 6.21 5.11
C LYS A 62 9.45 5.08 6.09
N SER A 63 8.35 4.39 5.90
CA SER A 63 7.97 3.27 6.75
C SER A 63 8.66 1.97 6.36
N GLY A 64 9.43 1.97 5.28
CA GLY A 64 10.11 0.76 4.84
C GLY A 64 9.24 -0.19 4.04
N PHE A 65 8.05 0.25 3.64
CA PHE A 65 7.14 -0.59 2.86
C PHE A 65 7.54 -0.71 1.42
N ILE A 66 8.19 0.32 0.88
CA ILE A 66 8.65 0.33 -0.51
C ILE A 66 10.02 0.98 -0.59
N LYS A 67 10.70 0.72 -1.71
CA LYS A 67 11.95 1.37 -2.06
C LYS A 67 11.91 1.72 -3.53
N TYR A 68 12.64 2.78 -3.87
CA TYR A 68 12.82 3.18 -5.27
C TYR A 68 14.22 2.82 -5.72
N ARG A 69 14.29 1.96 -6.72
CA ARG A 69 15.57 1.58 -7.33
C ARG A 69 15.36 1.40 -8.82
N GLY A 70 15.01 2.52 -9.49
CA GLY A 70 14.64 2.46 -10.89
C GLY A 70 13.24 1.93 -11.09
N LYS A 71 12.71 1.27 -10.10
CA LYS A 71 11.34 0.79 -10.09
C LYS A 71 10.90 0.78 -8.62
N ILE A 72 9.61 0.57 -8.43
CA ILE A 72 9.06 0.52 -7.08
C ILE A 72 9.23 -0.91 -6.55
N GLU A 73 10.00 -1.04 -5.49
CA GLU A 73 10.17 -2.35 -4.85
C GLU A 73 9.24 -2.42 -3.65
N VAL A 74 8.28 -3.33 -3.70
CA VAL A 74 7.26 -3.46 -2.66
C VAL A 74 7.69 -4.54 -1.69
N HIS A 75 7.78 -4.18 -0.42
CA HIS A 75 8.21 -5.09 0.63
C HIS A 75 7.02 -5.75 1.30
N GLN A 76 7.20 -6.98 1.76
CA GLN A 76 6.12 -7.73 2.39
C GLN A 76 5.55 -7.05 3.62
N SER A 77 6.32 -6.18 4.27
CA SER A 77 5.83 -5.45 5.44
C SER A 77 4.60 -4.60 5.11
N LEU A 78 4.45 -4.18 3.85
CA LEU A 78 3.26 -3.45 3.45
C LEU A 78 2.02 -4.32 3.57
N LEU A 79 2.12 -5.58 3.13
CA LEU A 79 1.02 -6.52 3.24
C LEU A 79 0.65 -6.75 4.71
N ASN A 80 1.66 -6.97 5.55
CA ASN A 80 1.42 -7.21 6.96
C ASN A 80 0.71 -6.03 7.61
N SER A 81 1.17 -4.81 7.30
CA SER A 81 0.56 -3.60 7.86
C SER A 81 -0.86 -3.42 7.37
N LEU A 82 -1.11 -3.70 6.09
CA LEU A 82 -2.44 -3.57 5.53
C LEU A 82 -3.40 -4.55 6.18
N LEU A 83 -2.95 -5.77 6.42
CA LEU A 83 -3.79 -6.78 7.06
C LEU A 83 -4.13 -6.42 8.50
N HIS A 84 -3.21 -5.75 9.19
CA HIS A 84 -3.42 -5.34 10.58
C HIS A 84 -4.17 -4.02 10.70
N ASP A 85 -4.35 -3.31 9.60
CA ASP A 85 -5.05 -2.02 9.61
C ASP A 85 -6.52 -2.21 9.29
N LYS A 86 -7.11 -3.22 9.87
CA LYS A 86 -8.53 -3.46 9.67
C LYS A 86 -9.33 -2.54 10.57
N PRO A 87 -10.45 -2.05 10.08
CA PRO A 87 -11.36 -1.34 10.95
C PRO A 87 -11.84 -2.34 11.94
N GLN A 88 -11.58 -2.09 13.01
CA GLN A 88 -11.92 -3.08 13.93
C GLN A 88 -13.19 -2.88 14.51
N ILE A 89 -13.05 -2.67 14.10
CA ILE A 89 -13.77 -2.56 14.42
C ILE A 89 -14.64 -3.12 14.60
N ARG A 90 -14.68 -3.26 14.34
CA ARG A 90 -15.35 -3.64 14.30
C ARG A 90 -15.55 -4.62 14.70
N GLU A 91 -14.95 -5.16 14.80
CA GLU A 91 -15.00 -6.06 15.22
C GLU A 91 -15.25 -6.17 16.26
N ASP A 92 -15.08 -5.69 16.47
CA ASP A 92 -15.31 -5.76 17.34
C ASP A 92 -16.23 -5.49 17.96
N GLU A 93 -16.45 -4.99 17.65
CA GLU A 93 -17.22 -4.81 17.97
C GLU A 93 -18.14 -5.34 18.09
N PRO A 94 -18.35 -5.52 18.35
CA PRO A 94 -19.03 -5.96 18.50
C PRO A 94 -19.59 -6.30 18.80
N ALA A 95 -19.38 -6.25 18.73
CA ALA A 95 -19.70 -6.55 18.91
C ALA A 95 -20.14 -6.57 19.35
#